data_3d7cc4b2a5e3f7a02cb934e06d897693
#
_entry.id   3d7cc4b2a5e3f7a02cb934e06d897693
#
_cell.length_a   1.000
_cell.length_b   1.000
_cell.length_c   1.000
_cell.angle_alpha   90.00
_cell.angle_beta   90.00
_cell.angle_gamma   90.00
#
_symmetry.space_group_name_H-M   'P 1'
#
loop_
_entity.id
_entity.type
_entity.pdbx_description
1 polymer ?
#
loop_
_entity_poly.entity_id
_entity_poly.type
_entity_poly.pdbx_seq_one_letter_code
_entity_poly.pdbx_strand_id
1 'polypeptide(L)'
;MMSRQVGLSDIALYIPPLKIELDRLVAERVKQRPDLERRLRRAVTVTGQESFRFPESWQDNTTLAAQSSYRLVDQNPEEDLSRVRYLAVGTETAVDHSKPVAAFVEGMLQRSGAPIPESISTFQVQHACAGGTIALLSVSALLTASGRADESGIVVCSDIARYDAPSTAEVTQGAGAVSMLVSSNPRLLELDLATQGYFSRDVDDFFRPLGSTTAKVKGSYSVQCYNEALESAFLDHCSRRNQSPEEVLQTTDMFAFHVPFHNMAMMALQKLVNKYLGLTGDAAEEFLDARGFSESLSAAKRIGNIYSGSAYLALAFLLDERYKTLGNDIRGKNVVVASYGSGNTMTVLGGTVAQDAPNVISRWDLDAVWRNERSADFAEYLEWLTSPLERDAYNAILKNGNIPQGSFYLEAIRDDGYREYAWK
;
A
#
# COMPACT_ATOMS: atom_id res chain seq x y z
N MET A 1 -31.79 -5.25 14.72
CA MET A 1 -30.39 -5.17 15.16
C MET A 1 -29.76 -4.06 14.34
N MET A 2 -29.23 -2.99 14.97
CA MET A 2 -28.40 -2.05 14.22
C MET A 2 -27.21 -2.84 13.67
N SER A 3 -26.94 -2.74 12.36
CA SER A 3 -25.74 -3.33 11.77
C SER A 3 -24.54 -2.68 12.46
N ARG A 4 -23.71 -3.50 13.11
CA ARG A 4 -22.45 -2.98 13.66
C ARG A 4 -21.60 -2.47 12.51
N GLN A 5 -21.08 -1.29 12.66
CA GLN A 5 -20.13 -0.74 11.69
C GLN A 5 -18.77 -1.36 11.95
N VAL A 6 -18.15 -1.88 10.89
CA VAL A 6 -16.78 -2.38 10.92
C VAL A 6 -15.92 -1.45 10.09
N GLY A 7 -14.69 -1.25 10.50
CA GLY A 7 -13.78 -0.39 9.75
C GLY A 7 -12.40 -0.29 10.36
N LEU A 8 -11.68 0.73 9.94
CA LEU A 8 -10.32 1.00 10.38
C LEU A 8 -10.32 1.74 11.71
N SER A 9 -9.57 1.22 12.68
CA SER A 9 -9.31 1.90 13.94
C SER A 9 -8.01 2.67 13.94
N ASP A 10 -6.99 2.19 13.21
CA ASP A 10 -5.73 2.89 13.05
C ASP A 10 -4.96 2.37 11.82
N ILE A 11 -3.95 3.14 11.38
CA ILE A 11 -3.02 2.81 10.29
C ILE A 11 -1.59 3.11 10.73
N ALA A 12 -0.67 2.18 10.48
CA ALA A 12 0.77 2.39 10.67
C ALA A 12 1.54 2.07 9.39
N LEU A 13 2.60 2.82 9.13
CA LEU A 13 3.42 2.70 7.93
C LEU A 13 4.84 2.27 8.29
N TYR A 14 5.44 1.44 7.44
CA TYR A 14 6.88 1.25 7.40
C TYR A 14 7.39 1.42 5.96
N ILE A 15 8.22 2.44 5.76
CA ILE A 15 8.90 2.69 4.49
C ILE A 15 10.41 2.53 4.74
N PRO A 16 11.11 1.70 3.98
CA PRO A 16 12.56 1.52 4.15
C PRO A 16 13.30 2.83 3.91
N PRO A 17 14.44 3.06 4.59
CA PRO A 17 15.13 4.36 4.56
C PRO A 17 15.83 4.64 3.23
N LEU A 18 16.30 3.60 2.53
CA LEU A 18 17.07 3.78 1.30
C LEU A 18 16.24 4.39 0.19
N LYS A 19 16.77 5.44 -0.43
CA LYS A 19 16.15 6.18 -1.51
C LYS A 19 17.12 6.38 -2.67
N ILE A 20 16.66 6.19 -3.91
CA ILE A 20 17.39 6.64 -5.09
C ILE A 20 16.59 7.71 -5.83
N GLU A 21 17.25 8.85 -6.12
CA GLU A 21 16.68 9.91 -6.94
C GLU A 21 16.67 9.49 -8.41
N LEU A 22 15.56 9.73 -9.12
CA LEU A 22 15.42 9.30 -10.51
C LEU A 22 16.36 10.04 -11.46
N ASP A 23 16.69 11.31 -11.19
CA ASP A 23 17.68 12.04 -11.97
C ASP A 23 19.05 11.35 -11.91
N ARG A 24 19.44 10.89 -10.72
CA ARG A 24 20.67 10.13 -10.52
C ARG A 24 20.61 8.78 -11.22
N LEU A 25 19.52 8.04 -11.03
CA LEU A 25 19.30 6.74 -11.69
C LEU A 25 19.42 6.89 -13.22
N VAL A 26 18.71 7.85 -13.79
CA VAL A 26 18.71 8.08 -15.25
C VAL A 26 20.12 8.48 -15.72
N ALA A 27 20.81 9.37 -15.00
CA ALA A 27 22.17 9.78 -15.37
C ALA A 27 23.15 8.58 -15.40
N GLU A 28 23.10 7.68 -14.41
CA GLU A 28 23.95 6.50 -14.36
C GLU A 28 23.56 5.45 -15.43
N ARG A 29 22.27 5.26 -15.70
CA ARG A 29 21.79 4.38 -16.76
C ARG A 29 22.20 4.88 -18.14
N VAL A 30 22.16 6.18 -18.37
CA VAL A 30 22.60 6.79 -19.63
C VAL A 30 24.11 6.61 -19.88
N LYS A 31 24.95 6.65 -18.85
CA LYS A 31 26.38 6.30 -18.98
C LYS A 31 26.58 4.86 -19.47
N GLN A 32 25.75 3.92 -18.99
CA GLN A 32 25.82 2.49 -19.38
C GLN A 32 25.16 2.24 -20.74
N ARG A 33 24.05 2.92 -21.01
CA ARG A 33 23.18 2.72 -22.18
C ARG A 33 22.66 4.07 -22.70
N PRO A 34 23.47 4.82 -23.47
CA PRO A 34 23.08 6.13 -24.01
C PRO A 34 21.80 6.10 -24.87
N ASP A 35 21.52 4.97 -25.52
CA ASP A 35 20.32 4.75 -26.33
C ASP A 35 19.01 4.80 -25.54
N LEU A 36 19.06 4.66 -24.22
CA LEU A 36 17.87 4.70 -23.35
C LEU A 36 17.51 6.11 -22.85
N GLU A 37 18.37 7.13 -23.03
CA GLU A 37 18.19 8.45 -22.43
C GLU A 37 16.79 9.04 -22.66
N ARG A 38 16.39 9.15 -23.95
CA ARG A 38 15.10 9.73 -24.31
C ARG A 38 13.92 8.96 -23.69
N ARG A 39 14.02 7.63 -23.63
CA ARG A 39 12.95 6.77 -23.11
C ARG A 39 12.84 6.89 -21.58
N LEU A 40 13.96 6.91 -20.87
CA LEU A 40 13.98 7.02 -19.41
C LEU A 40 13.50 8.42 -18.96
N ARG A 41 14.01 9.51 -19.56
CA ARG A 41 13.54 10.86 -19.24
C ARG A 41 12.05 11.02 -19.51
N ARG A 42 11.56 10.46 -20.63
CA ARG A 42 10.12 10.45 -20.90
C ARG A 42 9.34 9.64 -19.85
N ALA A 43 9.86 8.51 -19.39
CA ALA A 43 9.21 7.70 -18.35
C ALA A 43 9.07 8.50 -17.04
N VAL A 44 10.12 9.17 -16.58
CA VAL A 44 10.07 10.05 -15.39
C VAL A 44 8.99 11.13 -15.56
N THR A 45 8.98 11.85 -16.70
CA THR A 45 7.98 12.90 -16.96
C THR A 45 6.55 12.35 -16.98
N VAL A 46 6.32 11.23 -17.68
CA VAL A 46 4.98 10.63 -17.82
C VAL A 46 4.46 10.08 -16.50
N THR A 47 5.32 9.51 -15.69
CA THR A 47 4.92 8.93 -14.40
C THR A 47 4.76 9.97 -13.29
N GLY A 48 5.47 11.11 -13.39
CA GLY A 48 5.52 12.13 -12.34
C GLY A 48 6.26 11.67 -11.09
N GLN A 49 7.12 10.63 -11.20
CA GLN A 49 7.94 10.14 -10.10
C GLN A 49 9.22 10.96 -9.93
N GLU A 50 9.68 11.11 -8.69
CA GLU A 50 10.89 11.85 -8.32
C GLU A 50 11.98 10.90 -7.81
N SER A 51 11.58 9.93 -7.00
CA SER A 51 12.45 8.92 -6.41
C SER A 51 11.67 7.65 -6.09
N PHE A 52 12.35 6.62 -5.63
CA PHE A 52 11.69 5.47 -4.99
C PHE A 52 12.51 4.93 -3.83
N ARG A 53 11.82 4.20 -2.94
CA ARG A 53 12.42 3.51 -1.79
C ARG A 53 12.67 2.06 -2.11
N PHE A 54 13.73 1.51 -1.54
CA PHE A 54 14.06 0.10 -1.63
C PHE A 54 14.62 -0.42 -0.31
N PRO A 55 14.49 -1.73 -0.01
CA PRO A 55 14.92 -2.26 1.28
C PRO A 55 16.45 -2.34 1.43
N GLU A 56 16.90 -2.33 2.65
CA GLU A 56 18.27 -2.70 3.03
C GLU A 56 18.52 -4.20 2.74
N SER A 57 19.77 -4.61 2.66
CA SER A 57 20.16 -6.00 2.36
C SER A 57 19.65 -7.03 3.39
N TRP A 58 19.37 -6.61 4.61
CA TRP A 58 18.84 -7.44 5.69
C TRP A 58 17.31 -7.45 5.76
N GLN A 59 16.66 -6.77 4.85
CA GLN A 59 15.19 -6.68 4.79
C GLN A 59 14.63 -7.45 3.59
N ASP A 60 13.51 -8.08 3.81
CA ASP A 60 12.64 -8.61 2.77
C ASP A 60 11.18 -8.19 3.01
N ASN A 61 10.26 -8.65 2.18
CA ASN A 61 8.85 -8.31 2.30
C ASN A 61 8.26 -8.67 3.69
N THR A 62 8.71 -9.79 4.28
CA THR A 62 8.23 -10.24 5.58
C THR A 62 8.69 -9.30 6.71
N THR A 63 9.92 -8.83 6.65
CA THR A 63 10.44 -7.88 7.65
C THR A 63 9.78 -6.52 7.56
N LEU A 64 9.44 -6.05 6.33
CA LEU A 64 8.66 -4.81 6.15
C LEU A 64 7.26 -4.96 6.76
N ALA A 65 6.59 -6.08 6.49
CA ALA A 65 5.28 -6.39 7.06
C ALA A 65 5.31 -6.44 8.59
N ALA A 66 6.29 -7.13 9.18
CA ALA A 66 6.44 -7.21 10.63
C ALA A 66 6.72 -5.84 11.24
N GLN A 67 7.57 -5.03 10.62
CA GLN A 67 7.92 -3.70 11.13
C GLN A 67 6.73 -2.73 11.14
N SER A 68 5.90 -2.73 10.08
CA SER A 68 4.68 -1.92 10.07
C SER A 68 3.67 -2.41 11.11
N SER A 69 3.55 -3.73 11.29
CA SER A 69 2.68 -4.33 12.30
C SER A 69 3.12 -4.01 13.72
N TYR A 70 4.43 -4.03 13.99
CA TYR A 70 4.98 -3.65 15.29
C TYR A 70 4.71 -2.18 15.60
N ARG A 71 4.86 -1.28 14.62
CA ARG A 71 4.49 0.13 14.79
C ARG A 71 3.00 0.30 15.09
N LEU A 72 2.13 -0.48 14.44
CA LEU A 72 0.70 -0.46 14.73
C LEU A 72 0.41 -0.88 16.19
N VAL A 73 1.10 -1.90 16.68
CA VAL A 73 1.01 -2.34 18.08
C VAL A 73 1.51 -1.25 19.03
N ASP A 74 2.69 -0.70 18.76
CA ASP A 74 3.35 0.30 19.61
C ASP A 74 2.55 1.61 19.73
N GLN A 75 1.90 2.03 18.64
CA GLN A 75 1.07 3.26 18.67
C GLN A 75 -0.33 3.06 19.26
N ASN A 76 -0.72 1.81 19.62
CA ASN A 76 -2.01 1.49 20.23
C ASN A 76 -1.86 0.74 21.58
N PRO A 77 -1.15 1.31 22.57
CA PRO A 77 -0.89 0.64 23.84
C PRO A 77 -2.15 0.45 24.70
N GLU A 78 -3.20 1.22 24.45
CA GLU A 78 -4.49 1.12 25.13
C GLU A 78 -5.41 0.02 24.55
N GLU A 79 -5.08 -0.54 23.40
CA GLU A 79 -5.87 -1.60 22.77
C GLU A 79 -5.58 -2.96 23.39
N ASP A 80 -6.63 -3.74 23.66
CA ASP A 80 -6.48 -5.14 24.08
C ASP A 80 -6.16 -6.03 22.87
N LEU A 81 -4.89 -6.03 22.49
CA LEU A 81 -4.42 -6.81 21.33
C LEU A 81 -4.49 -8.33 21.56
N SER A 82 -4.76 -8.81 22.79
CA SER A 82 -5.10 -10.21 23.04
C SER A 82 -6.44 -10.64 22.41
N ARG A 83 -7.23 -9.67 21.97
CA ARG A 83 -8.51 -9.84 21.25
C ARG A 83 -8.34 -9.86 19.73
N VAL A 84 -7.14 -9.74 19.20
CA VAL A 84 -6.88 -9.90 17.76
C VAL A 84 -7.14 -11.35 17.36
N ARG A 85 -8.08 -11.56 16.43
CA ARG A 85 -8.51 -12.89 15.97
C ARG A 85 -8.04 -13.20 14.56
N TYR A 86 -7.67 -12.18 13.79
CA TYR A 86 -7.26 -12.32 12.40
C TYR A 86 -6.02 -11.48 12.14
N LEU A 87 -5.02 -12.09 11.49
CA LEU A 87 -3.88 -11.40 10.90
C LEU A 87 -3.80 -11.81 9.43
N ALA A 88 -4.16 -10.89 8.55
CA ALA A 88 -4.18 -11.12 7.12
C ALA A 88 -3.13 -10.27 6.42
N VAL A 89 -2.37 -10.84 5.48
CA VAL A 89 -1.42 -10.11 4.65
C VAL A 89 -1.87 -10.12 3.21
N GLY A 90 -2.06 -8.94 2.62
CA GLY A 90 -2.21 -8.76 1.18
C GLY A 90 -0.86 -8.47 0.55
N THR A 91 -0.41 -9.34 -0.33
CA THR A 91 0.89 -9.20 -1.00
C THR A 91 0.95 -9.96 -2.31
N GLU A 92 1.73 -9.45 -3.25
CA GLU A 92 2.11 -10.15 -4.47
C GLU A 92 3.62 -10.51 -4.51
N THR A 93 4.35 -10.16 -3.45
CA THR A 93 5.81 -10.40 -3.34
C THR A 93 6.16 -11.28 -2.14
N ALA A 94 5.34 -12.32 -1.91
CA ALA A 94 5.54 -13.30 -0.85
C ALA A 94 6.89 -14.03 -0.98
N VAL A 95 7.36 -14.54 0.16
CA VAL A 95 8.67 -15.23 0.26
C VAL A 95 8.54 -16.76 0.22
N ASP A 96 7.30 -17.29 0.30
CA ASP A 96 7.00 -18.72 0.31
C ASP A 96 5.64 -18.95 -0.39
N HIS A 97 5.48 -20.09 -1.06
CA HIS A 97 4.24 -20.42 -1.79
C HIS A 97 3.20 -21.15 -0.94
N SER A 98 3.56 -21.57 0.28
CA SER A 98 2.71 -22.37 1.18
C SER A 98 2.52 -21.66 2.52
N LYS A 99 3.62 -21.31 3.20
CA LYS A 99 3.57 -20.58 4.47
C LYS A 99 3.30 -19.10 4.21
N PRO A 100 2.17 -18.54 4.67
CA PRO A 100 1.83 -17.16 4.43
C PRO A 100 2.78 -16.20 5.18
N VAL A 101 3.02 -15.02 4.61
CA VAL A 101 3.75 -13.93 5.28
C VAL A 101 3.14 -13.62 6.64
N ALA A 102 1.81 -13.71 6.76
CA ALA A 102 1.09 -13.52 8.03
C ALA A 102 1.59 -14.42 9.17
N ALA A 103 1.88 -15.69 8.89
CA ALA A 103 2.39 -16.62 9.91
C ALA A 103 3.83 -16.31 10.35
N PHE A 104 4.65 -15.75 9.46
CA PHE A 104 5.97 -15.24 9.84
C PHE A 104 5.84 -13.98 10.71
N VAL A 105 4.96 -13.04 10.31
CA VAL A 105 4.70 -11.78 11.03
C VAL A 105 4.21 -12.05 12.44
N GLU A 106 3.24 -12.96 12.62
CA GLU A 106 2.74 -13.38 13.92
C GLU A 106 3.87 -13.84 14.84
N GLY A 107 4.68 -14.80 14.38
CA GLY A 107 5.80 -15.29 15.18
C GLY A 107 6.89 -14.25 15.45
N MET A 108 7.09 -13.27 14.54
CA MET A 108 8.03 -12.15 14.75
C MET A 108 7.51 -11.20 15.82
N LEU A 109 6.22 -10.83 15.78
CA LEU A 109 5.58 -9.98 16.80
C LEU A 109 5.64 -10.63 18.18
N GLN A 110 5.33 -11.92 18.30
CA GLN A 110 5.44 -12.64 19.57
C GLN A 110 6.88 -12.62 20.14
N ARG A 111 7.90 -12.84 19.28
CA ARG A 111 9.31 -12.77 19.71
C ARG A 111 9.75 -11.36 20.12
N SER A 112 9.13 -10.30 19.61
CA SER A 112 9.40 -8.93 20.07
C SER A 112 8.69 -8.58 21.39
N GLY A 113 7.88 -9.49 21.93
CA GLY A 113 7.10 -9.26 23.15
C GLY A 113 5.76 -8.58 22.92
N ALA A 114 5.33 -8.39 21.66
CA ALA A 114 4.00 -7.86 21.34
C ALA A 114 2.91 -8.82 21.85
N PRO A 115 1.81 -8.31 22.45
CA PRO A 115 0.77 -9.14 23.10
C PRO A 115 -0.20 -9.76 22.08
N ILE A 116 0.32 -10.38 21.02
CA ILE A 116 -0.47 -11.07 19.99
C ILE A 116 -0.73 -12.50 20.43
N PRO A 117 -2.02 -12.96 20.46
CA PRO A 117 -2.36 -14.28 20.95
C PRO A 117 -2.02 -15.38 19.94
N GLU A 118 -1.76 -16.60 20.43
CA GLU A 118 -1.63 -17.79 19.57
C GLU A 118 -2.99 -18.23 18.98
N SER A 119 -4.11 -17.83 19.62
CA SER A 119 -5.48 -18.16 19.18
C SER A 119 -5.96 -17.23 18.06
N ILE A 120 -5.12 -17.01 17.04
CA ILE A 120 -5.32 -16.12 15.90
C ILE A 120 -5.36 -16.94 14.59
N SER A 121 -6.17 -16.51 13.63
CA SER A 121 -6.15 -17.04 12.27
C SER A 121 -5.25 -16.19 11.39
N THR A 122 -4.23 -16.82 10.81
CA THR A 122 -3.31 -16.13 9.87
C THR A 122 -3.57 -16.59 8.45
N PHE A 123 -3.66 -15.66 7.50
CA PHE A 123 -3.81 -15.99 6.08
C PHE A 123 -3.21 -14.89 5.18
N GLN A 124 -3.05 -15.23 3.90
CA GLN A 124 -2.53 -14.34 2.88
C GLN A 124 -3.48 -14.25 1.70
N VAL A 125 -3.59 -13.05 1.12
CA VAL A 125 -4.37 -12.80 -0.09
C VAL A 125 -3.44 -12.32 -1.19
N GLN A 126 -3.52 -12.98 -2.33
CA GLN A 126 -2.80 -12.60 -3.55
C GLN A 126 -3.81 -12.28 -4.66
N HIS A 127 -3.84 -11.04 -5.09
CA HIS A 127 -4.40 -10.59 -6.35
C HIS A 127 -3.70 -9.29 -6.75
N ALA A 128 -2.42 -9.42 -7.13
CA ALA A 128 -1.59 -8.27 -7.42
C ALA A 128 -1.77 -7.16 -6.36
N CYS A 129 -1.86 -5.90 -6.78
CA CYS A 129 -1.99 -4.78 -5.85
C CYS A 129 -3.33 -4.71 -5.09
N ALA A 130 -4.37 -5.47 -5.47
CA ALA A 130 -5.65 -5.50 -4.76
C ALA A 130 -5.65 -6.42 -3.53
N GLY A 131 -4.61 -7.23 -3.33
CA GLY A 131 -4.56 -8.22 -2.24
C GLY A 131 -4.84 -7.63 -0.87
N GLY A 132 -4.34 -6.43 -0.59
CA GLY A 132 -4.56 -5.73 0.68
C GLY A 132 -6.03 -5.36 0.92
N THR A 133 -6.71 -4.84 -0.09
CA THR A 133 -8.13 -4.48 0.01
C THR A 133 -9.01 -5.72 0.15
N ILE A 134 -8.71 -6.80 -0.58
CA ILE A 134 -9.44 -8.06 -0.44
C ILE A 134 -9.22 -8.64 0.96
N ALA A 135 -8.01 -8.57 1.51
CA ALA A 135 -7.73 -8.96 2.89
C ALA A 135 -8.52 -8.12 3.90
N LEU A 136 -8.58 -6.79 3.71
CA LEU A 136 -9.37 -5.89 4.54
C LEU A 136 -10.86 -6.25 4.52
N LEU A 137 -11.43 -6.46 3.36
CA LEU A 137 -12.83 -6.84 3.21
C LEU A 137 -13.10 -8.21 3.82
N SER A 138 -12.16 -9.16 3.68
CA SER A 138 -12.28 -10.50 4.28
C SER A 138 -12.29 -10.43 5.81
N VAL A 139 -11.35 -9.70 6.43
CA VAL A 139 -11.30 -9.53 7.88
C VAL A 139 -12.55 -8.79 8.38
N SER A 140 -12.97 -7.72 7.67
CA SER A 140 -14.19 -6.97 8.02
C SER A 140 -15.44 -7.86 7.98
N ALA A 141 -15.57 -8.73 6.97
CA ALA A 141 -16.68 -9.68 6.86
C ALA A 141 -16.64 -10.75 7.98
N LEU A 142 -15.45 -11.27 8.32
CA LEU A 142 -15.28 -12.23 9.40
C LEU A 142 -15.64 -11.62 10.77
N LEU A 143 -15.22 -10.39 11.07
CA LEU A 143 -15.60 -9.68 12.29
C LEU A 143 -17.09 -9.39 12.34
N THR A 144 -17.70 -9.02 11.21
CA THR A 144 -19.16 -8.85 11.12
C THR A 144 -19.90 -10.15 11.39
N ALA A 145 -19.44 -11.26 10.82
CA ALA A 145 -20.05 -12.59 10.96
C ALA A 145 -19.88 -13.17 12.36
N SER A 146 -18.74 -12.92 13.05
CA SER A 146 -18.52 -13.36 14.43
C SER A 146 -19.50 -12.71 15.40
N GLY A 147 -19.93 -11.49 15.11
CA GLY A 147 -20.84 -10.71 15.95
C GLY A 147 -20.25 -10.29 17.31
N ARG A 148 -18.96 -10.49 17.55
CA ARG A 148 -18.26 -10.13 18.79
C ARG A 148 -17.67 -8.73 18.68
N ALA A 149 -18.11 -7.84 19.56
CA ALA A 149 -17.72 -6.42 19.52
C ALA A 149 -16.30 -6.14 20.01
N ASP A 150 -15.76 -7.06 20.79
CA ASP A 150 -14.44 -6.99 21.42
C ASP A 150 -13.32 -7.63 20.58
N GLU A 151 -13.66 -8.26 19.45
CA GLU A 151 -12.69 -8.85 18.56
C GLU A 151 -12.19 -7.80 17.53
N SER A 152 -10.93 -7.92 17.18
CA SER A 152 -10.27 -7.10 16.14
C SER A 152 -9.43 -7.96 15.18
N GLY A 153 -8.92 -7.34 14.14
CA GLY A 153 -8.01 -7.95 13.19
C GLY A 153 -6.93 -6.98 12.75
N ILE A 154 -5.80 -7.52 12.34
CA ILE A 154 -4.71 -6.78 11.72
C ILE A 154 -4.66 -7.17 10.25
N VAL A 155 -4.71 -6.18 9.37
CA VAL A 155 -4.51 -6.34 7.94
C VAL A 155 -3.23 -5.63 7.53
N VAL A 156 -2.34 -6.35 6.86
CA VAL A 156 -1.05 -5.84 6.43
C VAL A 156 -0.96 -5.87 4.91
N CYS A 157 -0.59 -4.76 4.31
CA CYS A 157 -0.24 -4.63 2.91
C CYS A 157 1.28 -4.46 2.84
N SER A 158 2.02 -5.37 2.23
CA SER A 158 3.48 -5.28 2.20
C SER A 158 4.03 -5.80 0.89
N ASP A 159 4.83 -4.98 0.21
CA ASP A 159 5.39 -5.35 -1.08
C ASP A 159 6.73 -4.67 -1.38
N ILE A 160 7.48 -5.31 -2.28
CA ILE A 160 8.70 -4.80 -2.90
C ILE A 160 8.51 -4.84 -4.41
N ALA A 161 8.27 -3.69 -5.02
CA ALA A 161 8.09 -3.57 -6.46
C ALA A 161 9.45 -3.58 -7.17
N ARG A 162 9.69 -4.63 -7.95
CA ARG A 162 10.93 -4.83 -8.71
C ARG A 162 10.61 -5.14 -10.16
N TYR A 163 11.27 -4.45 -11.07
CA TYR A 163 11.16 -4.65 -12.52
C TYR A 163 12.49 -5.02 -13.15
N ASP A 164 12.43 -5.56 -14.37
CA ASP A 164 13.63 -5.77 -15.17
C ASP A 164 14.33 -4.42 -15.41
N ALA A 165 15.64 -4.38 -15.21
CA ALA A 165 16.46 -3.19 -15.40
C ALA A 165 17.68 -3.50 -16.31
N PRO A 166 18.06 -2.55 -17.16
CA PRO A 166 17.47 -1.22 -17.35
C PRO A 166 16.18 -1.25 -18.18
N SER A 167 15.13 -0.59 -17.69
CA SER A 167 13.86 -0.46 -18.42
C SER A 167 13.13 0.83 -18.03
N THR A 168 12.08 1.20 -18.79
CA THR A 168 11.23 2.34 -18.45
C THR A 168 10.33 2.08 -17.23
N ALA A 169 10.10 0.83 -16.86
CA ALA A 169 9.35 0.48 -15.64
C ALA A 169 10.19 0.67 -14.37
N GLU A 170 11.51 0.66 -14.48
CA GLU A 170 12.45 0.83 -13.36
C GLU A 170 12.17 2.11 -12.54
N VAL A 171 11.66 3.17 -13.17
CA VAL A 171 11.37 4.44 -12.52
C VAL A 171 10.16 4.39 -11.57
N THR A 172 9.36 3.33 -11.60
CA THR A 172 8.16 3.15 -10.76
C THR A 172 8.34 2.08 -9.68
N GLN A 173 9.56 1.62 -9.43
CA GLN A 173 9.85 0.71 -8.33
C GLN A 173 9.50 1.35 -6.97
N GLY A 174 9.46 0.56 -5.92
CA GLY A 174 9.22 1.04 -4.56
C GLY A 174 9.16 -0.12 -3.58
N ALA A 175 9.17 0.20 -2.29
CA ALA A 175 8.99 -0.79 -1.23
C ALA A 175 8.37 -0.15 0.01
N GLY A 176 7.53 -0.91 0.71
CA GLY A 176 6.92 -0.47 1.95
C GLY A 176 5.82 -1.38 2.42
N ALA A 177 5.38 -1.12 3.64
CA ALA A 177 4.26 -1.83 4.24
C ALA A 177 3.32 -0.86 4.97
N VAL A 178 2.03 -1.21 4.94
CA VAL A 178 0.95 -0.52 5.66
C VAL A 178 0.22 -1.55 6.49
N SER A 179 0.12 -1.34 7.78
CA SER A 179 -0.67 -2.17 8.69
C SER A 179 -1.89 -1.40 9.18
N MET A 180 -3.04 -2.06 9.22
CA MET A 180 -4.34 -1.50 9.58
C MET A 180 -4.96 -2.31 10.71
N LEU A 181 -5.39 -1.64 11.77
CA LEU A 181 -6.22 -2.22 12.82
C LEU A 181 -7.68 -2.14 12.40
N VAL A 182 -8.35 -3.29 12.34
CA VAL A 182 -9.75 -3.42 11.94
C VAL A 182 -10.59 -3.84 13.14
N SER A 183 -11.69 -3.15 13.42
CA SER A 183 -12.56 -3.45 14.55
C SER A 183 -14.03 -3.21 14.26
N SER A 184 -14.90 -3.71 15.15
CA SER A 184 -16.35 -3.49 15.11
C SER A 184 -16.79 -2.14 15.67
N ASN A 185 -15.86 -1.33 16.19
CA ASN A 185 -16.05 0.05 16.62
C ASN A 185 -14.89 0.87 16.06
N PRO A 186 -14.88 1.16 14.75
CA PRO A 186 -13.76 1.81 14.10
C PRO A 186 -13.57 3.23 14.62
N ARG A 187 -12.33 3.59 14.94
CA ARG A 187 -11.99 4.92 15.46
C ARG A 187 -11.52 5.88 14.35
N LEU A 188 -11.11 5.35 13.19
CA LEU A 188 -10.54 6.14 12.10
C LEU A 188 -11.51 6.28 10.92
N LEU A 189 -11.97 5.15 10.35
CA LEU A 189 -12.82 5.13 9.17
C LEU A 189 -13.85 4.00 9.26
N GLU A 190 -15.12 4.34 9.26
CA GLU A 190 -16.24 3.43 9.15
C GLU A 190 -16.39 2.98 7.69
N LEU A 191 -16.38 1.66 7.42
CA LEU A 191 -16.49 1.14 6.07
C LEU A 191 -17.94 0.85 5.69
N ASP A 192 -18.35 1.31 4.51
CA ASP A 192 -19.64 0.95 3.93
C ASP A 192 -19.50 -0.38 3.13
N LEU A 193 -19.68 -1.50 3.83
CA LEU A 193 -19.58 -2.82 3.23
C LEU A 193 -20.76 -3.20 2.33
N ALA A 194 -21.83 -2.41 2.30
CA ALA A 194 -23.03 -2.71 1.51
C ALA A 194 -22.95 -2.16 0.06
N THR A 195 -22.19 -1.10 -0.14
CA THR A 195 -22.16 -0.36 -1.42
C THR A 195 -20.86 -0.51 -2.20
N GLN A 196 -20.06 -1.53 -1.89
CA GLN A 196 -18.83 -1.81 -2.63
C GLN A 196 -19.11 -2.05 -4.10
N GLY A 197 -18.39 -1.34 -4.97
CA GLY A 197 -18.46 -1.57 -6.41
C GLY A 197 -17.30 -2.44 -6.89
N TYR A 198 -17.55 -3.31 -7.86
CA TYR A 198 -16.59 -4.28 -8.36
C TYR A 198 -16.49 -4.28 -9.87
N PHE A 199 -15.29 -4.60 -10.35
CA PHE A 199 -15.04 -4.97 -11.73
C PHE A 199 -13.88 -5.95 -11.80
N SER A 200 -13.99 -6.98 -12.65
CA SER A 200 -12.89 -7.91 -12.93
C SER A 200 -12.93 -8.39 -14.38
N ARG A 201 -11.77 -8.58 -14.96
CA ARG A 201 -11.59 -9.13 -16.31
C ARG A 201 -10.25 -9.85 -16.40
N ASP A 202 -10.20 -10.98 -17.10
CA ASP A 202 -8.93 -11.65 -17.41
C ASP A 202 -8.14 -10.83 -18.43
N VAL A 203 -7.01 -10.24 -18.00
CA VAL A 203 -6.10 -9.44 -18.81
C VAL A 203 -4.64 -9.72 -18.42
N ASP A 204 -3.70 -9.49 -19.33
CA ASP A 204 -2.27 -9.67 -19.11
C ASP A 204 -1.51 -8.33 -19.07
N ASP A 205 -2.11 -7.32 -18.44
CA ASP A 205 -1.56 -5.97 -18.33
C ASP A 205 -0.27 -5.91 -17.48
N PHE A 206 -0.22 -6.75 -16.46
CA PHE A 206 0.92 -6.93 -15.56
C PHE A 206 0.84 -8.33 -14.93
N PHE A 207 1.97 -9.03 -14.87
CA PHE A 207 2.07 -10.35 -14.25
C PHE A 207 3.51 -10.65 -13.82
N ARG A 208 3.68 -11.60 -12.90
CA ARG A 208 4.99 -12.09 -12.48
C ARG A 208 4.98 -13.62 -12.55
N PRO A 209 5.69 -14.23 -13.51
CA PRO A 209 5.77 -15.69 -13.61
C PRO A 209 6.40 -16.30 -12.35
N LEU A 210 6.00 -17.51 -12.00
CA LEU A 210 6.63 -18.26 -10.90
C LEU A 210 8.15 -18.36 -11.16
N GLY A 211 8.93 -18.16 -10.08
CA GLY A 211 10.40 -18.15 -10.14
C GLY A 211 11.01 -16.82 -10.60
N SER A 212 10.19 -15.81 -10.93
CA SER A 212 10.68 -14.45 -11.26
C SER A 212 10.54 -13.52 -10.04
N THR A 213 11.61 -12.77 -9.75
CA THR A 213 11.56 -11.68 -8.77
C THR A 213 11.13 -10.35 -9.40
N THR A 214 11.08 -10.28 -10.73
CA THR A 214 10.71 -9.10 -11.50
C THR A 214 9.37 -9.27 -12.20
N ALA A 215 8.58 -8.21 -12.22
CA ALA A 215 7.29 -8.18 -12.89
C ALA A 215 7.45 -7.81 -14.38
N LYS A 216 6.50 -8.26 -15.18
CA LYS A 216 6.32 -7.89 -16.60
C LYS A 216 5.13 -6.95 -16.71
N VAL A 217 5.30 -5.80 -17.36
CA VAL A 217 4.26 -4.78 -17.51
C VAL A 217 4.12 -4.32 -18.96
N LYS A 218 2.88 -4.21 -19.43
CA LYS A 218 2.51 -3.61 -20.71
C LYS A 218 1.99 -2.19 -20.46
N GLY A 219 2.89 -1.22 -20.26
CA GLY A 219 2.61 0.08 -19.67
C GLY A 219 1.34 0.82 -20.18
N SER A 220 1.21 1.08 -21.49
CA SER A 220 0.02 1.77 -22.04
C SER A 220 -1.26 0.95 -21.89
N TYR A 221 -1.16 -0.36 -22.03
CA TYR A 221 -2.29 -1.27 -21.86
C TYR A 221 -2.72 -1.35 -20.39
N SER A 222 -1.76 -1.37 -19.46
CA SER A 222 -2.06 -1.33 -18.02
C SER A 222 -2.80 -0.04 -17.62
N VAL A 223 -2.41 1.12 -18.17
CA VAL A 223 -3.15 2.38 -17.97
C VAL A 223 -4.59 2.30 -18.50
N GLN A 224 -4.78 1.68 -19.66
CA GLN A 224 -6.12 1.47 -20.21
C GLN A 224 -6.95 0.56 -19.31
N CYS A 225 -6.42 -0.60 -18.91
CA CYS A 225 -7.08 -1.55 -18.01
C CYS A 225 -7.48 -0.90 -16.67
N TYR A 226 -6.59 -0.09 -16.10
CA TYR A 226 -6.88 0.65 -14.87
C TYR A 226 -8.06 1.61 -15.03
N ASN A 227 -8.06 2.43 -16.11
CA ASN A 227 -9.14 3.41 -16.33
C ASN A 227 -10.50 2.74 -16.58
N GLU A 228 -10.52 1.66 -17.39
CA GLU A 228 -11.76 0.91 -17.66
C GLU A 228 -12.30 0.23 -16.40
N ALA A 229 -11.41 -0.37 -15.60
CA ALA A 229 -11.78 -1.01 -14.36
C ALA A 229 -12.28 0.00 -13.32
N LEU A 230 -11.61 1.15 -13.18
CA LEU A 230 -12.03 2.20 -12.25
C LEU A 230 -13.42 2.73 -12.60
N GLU A 231 -13.66 3.07 -13.85
CA GLU A 231 -14.97 3.57 -14.26
C GLU A 231 -16.07 2.53 -14.03
N SER A 232 -15.83 1.27 -14.42
CA SER A 232 -16.82 0.21 -14.27
C SER A 232 -17.15 -0.10 -12.80
N ALA A 233 -16.14 -0.20 -11.93
CA ALA A 233 -16.35 -0.42 -10.50
C ALA A 233 -16.98 0.81 -9.80
N PHE A 234 -16.66 2.03 -10.25
CA PHE A 234 -17.27 3.25 -9.75
C PHE A 234 -18.77 3.30 -10.11
N LEU A 235 -19.16 2.93 -11.33
CA LEU A 235 -20.56 2.85 -11.72
C LEU A 235 -21.33 1.77 -10.94
N ASP A 236 -20.71 0.62 -10.66
CA ASP A 236 -21.32 -0.40 -9.80
C ASP A 236 -21.52 0.12 -8.37
N HIS A 237 -20.52 0.84 -7.81
CA HIS A 237 -20.64 1.52 -6.53
C HIS A 237 -21.79 2.53 -6.49
N CYS A 238 -21.91 3.40 -7.51
CA CYS A 238 -23.00 4.36 -7.63
C CYS A 238 -24.37 3.65 -7.68
N SER A 239 -24.48 2.59 -8.48
CA SER A 239 -25.71 1.79 -8.58
C SER A 239 -26.13 1.19 -7.24
N ARG A 240 -25.17 0.64 -6.47
CA ARG A 240 -25.43 0.06 -5.14
C ARG A 240 -25.83 1.10 -4.11
N ARG A 241 -25.39 2.34 -4.27
CA ARG A 241 -25.80 3.49 -3.45
C ARG A 241 -27.16 4.08 -3.87
N ASN A 242 -27.72 3.64 -5.00
CA ASN A 242 -28.87 4.28 -5.66
C ASN A 242 -28.65 5.79 -5.90
N GLN A 243 -27.42 6.16 -6.30
CA GLN A 243 -27.01 7.53 -6.60
C GLN A 243 -26.42 7.59 -8.01
N SER A 244 -26.53 8.76 -8.66
CA SER A 244 -25.87 8.98 -9.94
C SER A 244 -24.34 9.14 -9.75
N PRO A 245 -23.54 8.94 -10.79
CA PRO A 245 -22.10 9.21 -10.73
C PRO A 245 -21.78 10.66 -10.32
N GLU A 246 -22.59 11.62 -10.79
CA GLU A 246 -22.48 13.03 -10.48
C GLU A 246 -22.71 13.28 -8.99
N GLU A 247 -23.76 12.69 -8.41
CA GLU A 247 -24.09 12.80 -6.98
C GLU A 247 -22.96 12.21 -6.12
N VAL A 248 -22.43 11.03 -6.47
CA VAL A 248 -21.34 10.40 -5.71
C VAL A 248 -20.09 11.26 -5.78
N LEU A 249 -19.69 11.77 -6.96
CA LEU A 249 -18.53 12.65 -7.08
C LEU A 249 -18.70 13.94 -6.28
N GLN A 250 -19.89 14.56 -6.31
CA GLN A 250 -20.15 15.80 -5.59
C GLN A 250 -20.20 15.65 -4.08
N THR A 251 -20.73 14.52 -3.58
CA THR A 251 -20.90 14.27 -2.13
C THR A 251 -19.68 13.59 -1.49
N THR A 252 -18.70 13.16 -2.27
CA THR A 252 -17.44 12.63 -1.73
C THR A 252 -16.51 13.78 -1.34
N ASP A 253 -16.07 13.78 -0.09
CA ASP A 253 -15.17 14.79 0.45
C ASP A 253 -13.68 14.46 0.18
N MET A 254 -13.34 13.18 0.03
CA MET A 254 -11.96 12.70 -0.12
C MET A 254 -11.87 11.47 -1.01
N PHE A 255 -10.83 11.38 -1.83
CA PHE A 255 -10.54 10.22 -2.67
C PHE A 255 -9.15 9.67 -2.37
N ALA A 256 -9.04 8.36 -2.15
CA ALA A 256 -7.78 7.64 -2.01
C ALA A 256 -7.73 6.49 -3.01
N PHE A 257 -6.91 6.62 -4.04
CA PHE A 257 -6.81 5.62 -5.11
C PHE A 257 -5.53 4.81 -5.01
N HIS A 258 -5.54 3.62 -5.55
CA HIS A 258 -4.32 2.88 -5.83
C HIS A 258 -3.41 3.69 -6.77
N VAL A 259 -2.13 3.83 -6.38
CA VAL A 259 -1.16 4.70 -7.05
C VAL A 259 0.02 3.87 -7.57
N PRO A 260 -0.08 3.27 -8.78
CA PRO A 260 1.07 2.63 -9.41
C PRO A 260 2.19 3.62 -9.70
N PHE A 261 1.82 4.85 -10.07
CA PHE A 261 2.64 6.05 -10.16
C PHE A 261 1.73 7.29 -10.13
N HIS A 262 2.31 8.41 -9.70
CA HIS A 262 1.56 9.64 -9.40
C HIS A 262 0.55 10.03 -10.49
N ASN A 263 1.00 10.21 -11.75
CA ASN A 263 0.15 10.73 -12.82
C ASN A 263 -0.97 9.75 -13.23
N MET A 264 -0.85 8.46 -12.96
CA MET A 264 -1.88 7.47 -13.34
C MET A 264 -3.16 7.69 -12.55
N ALA A 265 -3.07 7.77 -11.23
CA ALA A 265 -4.23 8.00 -10.37
C ALA A 265 -4.82 9.40 -10.61
N MET A 266 -3.97 10.43 -10.78
CA MET A 266 -4.40 11.79 -11.09
C MET A 266 -5.25 11.84 -12.36
N MET A 267 -4.72 11.34 -13.48
CA MET A 267 -5.43 11.33 -14.76
C MET A 267 -6.70 10.48 -14.72
N ALA A 268 -6.72 9.41 -13.93
CA ALA A 268 -7.88 8.54 -13.85
C ALA A 268 -9.07 9.25 -13.17
N LEU A 269 -8.85 9.94 -12.04
CA LEU A 269 -9.93 10.70 -11.39
C LEU A 269 -10.34 11.93 -12.24
N GLN A 270 -9.38 12.62 -12.86
CA GLN A 270 -9.68 13.71 -13.80
C GLN A 270 -10.61 13.25 -14.93
N LYS A 271 -10.41 12.05 -15.48
CA LYS A 271 -11.31 11.49 -16.51
C LYS A 271 -12.73 11.26 -16.00
N LEU A 272 -12.89 10.74 -14.77
CA LEU A 272 -14.23 10.58 -14.19
C LEU A 272 -14.90 11.94 -13.96
N VAL A 273 -14.19 12.90 -13.40
CA VAL A 273 -14.67 14.27 -13.16
C VAL A 273 -15.05 14.96 -14.47
N ASN A 274 -14.21 14.84 -15.50
CA ASN A 274 -14.52 15.38 -16.81
C ASN A 274 -15.79 14.75 -17.40
N LYS A 275 -15.88 13.42 -17.37
CA LYS A 275 -16.98 12.67 -17.99
C LYS A 275 -18.32 12.93 -17.32
N TYR A 276 -18.38 12.98 -16.02
CA TYR A 276 -19.64 13.04 -15.25
C TYR A 276 -19.98 14.43 -14.71
N LEU A 277 -18.99 15.30 -14.51
CA LEU A 277 -19.23 16.68 -14.04
C LEU A 277 -18.96 17.73 -15.14
N GLY A 278 -18.37 17.34 -16.27
CA GLY A 278 -18.00 18.28 -17.33
C GLY A 278 -16.84 19.22 -16.97
N LEU A 279 -16.14 18.99 -15.84
CA LEU A 279 -15.06 19.84 -15.37
C LEU A 279 -13.74 19.50 -16.09
N THR A 280 -13.05 20.53 -16.59
CA THR A 280 -11.76 20.38 -17.31
C THR A 280 -10.80 21.50 -16.88
N GLY A 281 -9.48 21.32 -17.16
CA GLY A 281 -8.45 22.31 -16.82
C GLY A 281 -8.51 22.73 -15.36
N ASP A 282 -8.37 24.03 -15.09
CA ASP A 282 -8.31 24.60 -13.74
C ASP A 282 -9.51 24.20 -12.86
N ALA A 283 -10.73 24.12 -13.43
CA ALA A 283 -11.91 23.72 -12.67
C ALA A 283 -11.85 22.24 -12.19
N ALA A 284 -11.22 21.36 -12.97
CA ALA A 284 -10.99 19.99 -12.54
C ALA A 284 -9.90 19.93 -11.47
N GLU A 285 -8.84 20.72 -11.59
CA GLU A 285 -7.77 20.81 -10.58
C GLU A 285 -8.31 21.36 -9.26
N GLU A 286 -9.08 22.45 -9.27
CA GLU A 286 -9.74 22.99 -8.07
C GLU A 286 -10.66 21.95 -7.39
N PHE A 287 -11.40 21.16 -8.19
CA PHE A 287 -12.24 20.09 -7.66
C PHE A 287 -11.44 19.02 -6.93
N LEU A 288 -10.28 18.62 -7.47
CA LEU A 288 -9.39 17.60 -6.88
C LEU A 288 -8.68 18.12 -5.64
N ASP A 289 -8.15 19.34 -5.70
CA ASP A 289 -7.44 19.98 -4.59
C ASP A 289 -8.37 20.25 -3.40
N ALA A 290 -9.61 20.71 -3.66
CA ALA A 290 -10.61 20.86 -2.61
C ALA A 290 -10.88 19.54 -1.83
N ARG A 291 -10.58 18.40 -2.44
CA ARG A 291 -10.76 17.04 -1.86
C ARG A 291 -9.47 16.40 -1.35
N GLY A 292 -8.36 17.13 -1.38
CA GLY A 292 -7.06 16.65 -0.91
C GLY A 292 -6.45 15.55 -1.80
N PHE A 293 -6.87 15.45 -3.07
CA PHE A 293 -6.42 14.35 -3.91
C PHE A 293 -4.96 14.50 -4.33
N SER A 294 -4.51 15.71 -4.65
CA SER A 294 -3.11 16.00 -4.97
C SER A 294 -2.18 15.65 -3.81
N GLU A 295 -2.59 15.98 -2.59
CA GLU A 295 -1.86 15.68 -1.36
C GLU A 295 -1.78 14.16 -1.12
N SER A 296 -2.88 13.44 -1.37
CA SER A 296 -2.90 11.97 -1.21
C SER A 296 -1.86 11.26 -2.08
N LEU A 297 -1.55 11.83 -3.24
CA LEU A 297 -0.58 11.28 -4.20
C LEU A 297 0.87 11.71 -3.93
N SER A 298 1.10 12.70 -3.08
CA SER A 298 2.42 13.32 -2.86
C SER A 298 3.47 12.33 -2.39
N ALA A 299 3.10 11.44 -1.46
CA ALA A 299 4.01 10.43 -0.93
C ALA A 299 4.48 9.44 -2.02
N ALA A 300 3.58 9.03 -2.92
CA ALA A 300 3.90 8.08 -3.98
C ALA A 300 4.98 8.59 -4.94
N LYS A 301 5.09 9.91 -5.15
CA LYS A 301 6.15 10.51 -5.99
C LYS A 301 7.55 10.17 -5.50
N ARG A 302 7.73 10.05 -4.19
CA ARG A 302 9.02 9.89 -3.52
C ARG A 302 9.27 8.47 -3.00
N ILE A 303 8.21 7.73 -2.73
CA ILE A 303 8.29 6.35 -2.20
C ILE A 303 8.29 5.33 -3.35
N GLY A 304 7.59 5.63 -4.44
CA GLY A 304 7.34 4.69 -5.53
C GLY A 304 6.13 3.81 -5.27
N ASN A 305 5.97 2.78 -6.09
CA ASN A 305 4.86 1.83 -5.98
C ASN A 305 5.12 0.82 -4.86
N ILE A 306 4.24 0.74 -3.89
CA ILE A 306 4.24 -0.30 -2.84
C ILE A 306 3.09 -1.30 -3.02
N TYR A 307 2.66 -1.49 -4.27
CA TYR A 307 1.63 -2.44 -4.72
C TYR A 307 0.39 -2.45 -3.83
N SER A 308 0.18 -3.52 -3.05
CA SER A 308 -1.02 -3.68 -2.21
C SER A 308 -1.21 -2.59 -1.16
N GLY A 309 -0.15 -1.91 -0.75
CA GLY A 309 -0.18 -0.82 0.22
C GLY A 309 -0.47 0.56 -0.38
N SER A 310 -0.38 0.75 -1.71
CA SER A 310 -0.40 2.08 -2.32
C SER A 310 -1.68 2.88 -2.06
N ALA A 311 -2.86 2.24 -2.07
CA ALA A 311 -4.13 2.92 -1.77
C ALA A 311 -4.21 3.37 -0.30
N TYR A 312 -3.66 2.59 0.62
CA TYR A 312 -3.67 2.89 2.06
C TYR A 312 -2.55 3.85 2.47
N LEU A 313 -1.43 3.85 1.75
CA LEU A 313 -0.44 4.93 1.82
C LEU A 313 -1.09 6.26 1.44
N ALA A 314 -1.79 6.31 0.30
CA ALA A 314 -2.51 7.48 -0.14
C ALA A 314 -3.58 7.91 0.88
N LEU A 315 -4.34 6.96 1.44
CA LEU A 315 -5.35 7.22 2.47
C LEU A 315 -4.73 7.83 3.75
N ALA A 316 -3.61 7.29 4.23
CA ALA A 316 -2.97 7.79 5.44
C ALA A 316 -2.48 9.25 5.27
N PHE A 317 -1.77 9.53 4.18
CA PHE A 317 -1.32 10.91 3.90
C PHE A 317 -2.48 11.87 3.63
N LEU A 318 -3.53 11.42 2.95
CA LEU A 318 -4.74 12.20 2.75
C LEU A 318 -5.40 12.60 4.08
N LEU A 319 -5.62 11.63 4.97
CA LEU A 319 -6.26 11.88 6.26
C LEU A 319 -5.42 12.81 7.15
N ASP A 320 -4.10 12.64 7.16
CA ASP A 320 -3.18 13.49 7.91
C ASP A 320 -3.21 14.95 7.41
N GLU A 321 -3.10 15.18 6.11
CA GLU A 321 -3.14 16.52 5.52
C GLU A 321 -4.53 17.17 5.65
N ARG A 322 -5.59 16.38 5.49
CA ARG A 322 -6.95 16.90 5.71
C ARG A 322 -7.22 17.21 7.18
N TYR A 323 -6.68 16.43 8.11
CA TYR A 323 -6.75 16.76 9.54
C TYR A 323 -5.99 18.05 9.88
N LYS A 324 -4.80 18.27 9.33
CA LYS A 324 -4.06 19.54 9.48
C LYS A 324 -4.87 20.75 9.02
N THR A 325 -5.69 20.58 7.98
CA THR A 325 -6.50 21.65 7.39
C THR A 325 -7.86 21.82 8.10
N LEU A 326 -8.56 20.73 8.41
CA LEU A 326 -9.93 20.73 8.90
C LEU A 326 -10.04 20.57 10.43
N GLY A 327 -8.98 20.05 11.07
CA GLY A 327 -9.04 19.70 12.48
C GLY A 327 -10.18 18.72 12.78
N ASN A 328 -11.01 19.05 13.75
CA ASN A 328 -12.16 18.24 14.14
C ASN A 328 -13.28 18.14 13.08
N ASP A 329 -13.31 19.05 12.12
CA ASP A 329 -14.33 19.06 11.03
C ASP A 329 -14.10 17.98 9.99
N ILE A 330 -13.03 17.19 10.13
CA ILE A 330 -12.80 15.98 9.32
C ILE A 330 -13.83 14.87 9.68
N ARG A 331 -14.42 14.91 10.87
CA ARG A 331 -15.43 13.93 11.32
C ARG A 331 -16.64 13.89 10.37
N GLY A 332 -17.10 12.69 10.07
CA GLY A 332 -18.27 12.49 9.23
C GLY A 332 -18.04 12.76 7.73
N LYS A 333 -16.82 13.10 7.33
CA LYS A 333 -16.45 13.27 5.92
C LYS A 333 -16.47 11.96 5.16
N ASN A 334 -17.02 12.00 3.95
CA ASN A 334 -17.12 10.83 3.07
C ASN A 334 -15.81 10.59 2.32
N VAL A 335 -15.36 9.36 2.34
CA VAL A 335 -14.14 8.90 1.66
C VAL A 335 -14.50 7.83 0.64
N VAL A 336 -13.95 7.92 -0.56
CA VAL A 336 -13.99 6.84 -1.56
C VAL A 336 -12.57 6.32 -1.76
N VAL A 337 -12.39 5.02 -1.54
CA VAL A 337 -11.15 4.30 -1.80
C VAL A 337 -11.31 3.46 -3.05
N ALA A 338 -10.40 3.58 -4.03
CA ALA A 338 -10.37 2.73 -5.21
C ALA A 338 -9.08 1.92 -5.25
N SER A 339 -9.21 0.60 -5.23
CA SER A 339 -8.11 -0.34 -5.19
C SER A 339 -8.08 -1.20 -6.44
N TYR A 340 -7.00 -1.14 -7.19
CA TYR A 340 -6.77 -1.90 -8.41
C TYR A 340 -5.73 -2.99 -8.21
N GLY A 341 -5.99 -4.16 -8.72
CA GLY A 341 -5.01 -5.22 -8.90
C GLY A 341 -5.00 -5.66 -10.36
N SER A 342 -3.80 -5.67 -10.95
CA SER A 342 -3.63 -6.13 -12.33
C SER A 342 -4.05 -7.59 -12.51
N GLY A 343 -4.43 -7.96 -13.74
CA GLY A 343 -4.87 -9.30 -14.06
C GLY A 343 -6.34 -9.53 -14.40
N ASN A 344 -7.35 -8.65 -14.09
CA ASN A 344 -7.41 -7.53 -13.14
C ASN A 344 -8.64 -7.62 -12.23
N THR A 345 -8.60 -6.86 -11.17
CA THR A 345 -9.78 -6.56 -10.35
C THR A 345 -9.71 -5.11 -9.87
N MET A 346 -10.89 -4.48 -9.73
CA MET A 346 -11.05 -3.16 -9.12
C MET A 346 -12.14 -3.24 -8.07
N THR A 347 -11.86 -2.65 -6.90
CA THR A 347 -12.86 -2.44 -5.85
C THR A 347 -12.95 -0.95 -5.56
N VAL A 348 -14.17 -0.42 -5.58
CA VAL A 348 -14.50 0.93 -5.07
C VAL A 348 -15.25 0.77 -3.76
N LEU A 349 -14.72 1.36 -2.71
CA LEU A 349 -15.20 1.22 -1.33
C LEU A 349 -15.49 2.59 -0.74
N GLY A 350 -16.71 2.79 -0.25
CA GLY A 350 -17.09 3.98 0.51
C GLY A 350 -16.76 3.84 2.00
N GLY A 351 -16.51 4.96 2.64
CA GLY A 351 -16.36 5.04 4.09
C GLY A 351 -16.67 6.43 4.62
N THR A 352 -16.81 6.53 5.96
CA THR A 352 -17.04 7.79 6.65
C THR A 352 -16.00 7.94 7.76
N VAL A 353 -15.37 9.10 7.85
CA VAL A 353 -14.39 9.41 8.90
C VAL A 353 -15.09 9.34 10.26
N ALA A 354 -14.58 8.50 11.15
CA ALA A 354 -15.19 8.23 12.44
C ALA A 354 -15.08 9.43 13.40
N GLN A 355 -15.92 9.43 14.44
CA GLN A 355 -15.96 10.52 15.43
C GLN A 355 -14.65 10.66 16.22
N ASP A 356 -13.92 9.57 16.42
CA ASP A 356 -12.64 9.57 17.16
C ASP A 356 -11.40 9.75 16.25
N ALA A 357 -11.57 9.86 14.94
CA ALA A 357 -10.49 9.97 13.98
C ALA A 357 -9.48 11.11 14.25
N PRO A 358 -9.89 12.31 14.71
CA PRO A 358 -8.94 13.35 15.09
C PRO A 358 -7.96 12.91 16.19
N ASN A 359 -8.42 12.15 17.19
CA ASN A 359 -7.56 11.63 18.26
C ASN A 359 -6.59 10.56 17.76
N VAL A 360 -6.98 9.78 16.77
CA VAL A 360 -6.10 8.79 16.11
C VAL A 360 -5.05 9.51 15.28
N ILE A 361 -5.47 10.37 14.34
CA ILE A 361 -4.59 11.04 13.38
C ILE A 361 -3.59 11.96 14.08
N SER A 362 -4.00 12.66 15.15
CA SER A 362 -3.12 13.56 15.90
C SER A 362 -1.89 12.88 16.53
N ARG A 363 -1.91 11.55 16.68
CA ARG A 363 -0.78 10.75 17.20
C ARG A 363 0.18 10.26 16.10
N TRP A 364 -0.21 10.40 14.84
CA TRP A 364 0.63 9.96 13.74
C TRP A 364 1.85 10.86 13.56
N ASP A 365 2.96 10.25 13.22
CA ASP A 365 4.19 10.94 12.83
C ASP A 365 4.60 10.46 11.42
N LEU A 366 3.79 10.83 10.42
CA LEU A 366 4.08 10.47 9.02
C LEU A 366 5.33 11.16 8.49
N ASP A 367 5.72 12.30 9.06
CA ASP A 367 6.95 13.00 8.69
C ASP A 367 8.22 12.20 9.03
N ALA A 368 8.12 11.20 9.94
CA ALA A 368 9.21 10.26 10.19
C ALA A 368 9.66 9.51 8.94
N VAL A 369 8.77 9.31 7.95
CA VAL A 369 9.10 8.71 6.65
C VAL A 369 10.17 9.54 5.93
N TRP A 370 10.08 10.86 6.04
CA TRP A 370 11.02 11.79 5.40
C TRP A 370 12.27 12.02 6.22
N ARG A 371 12.15 12.14 7.54
CA ARG A 371 13.30 12.33 8.44
C ARG A 371 14.26 11.14 8.45
N ASN A 372 13.74 9.94 8.24
CA ASN A 372 14.52 8.71 8.25
C ASN A 372 15.05 8.29 6.87
N GLU A 373 14.85 9.12 5.82
CA GLU A 373 15.34 8.78 4.50
C GLU A 373 16.86 8.90 4.40
N ARG A 374 17.47 7.97 3.68
CA ARG A 374 18.90 7.95 3.36
C ARG A 374 19.08 7.83 1.84
N SER A 375 19.74 8.80 1.26
CA SER A 375 20.09 8.76 -0.17
C SER A 375 21.11 7.64 -0.41
N ALA A 376 20.74 6.71 -1.26
CA ALA A 376 21.62 5.66 -1.74
C ALA A 376 22.41 6.11 -2.96
N ASP A 377 23.58 5.54 -3.15
CA ASP A 377 24.27 5.69 -4.41
C ASP A 377 23.82 4.61 -5.42
N PHE A 378 24.31 4.74 -6.66
CA PHE A 378 23.92 3.81 -7.72
C PHE A 378 24.50 2.40 -7.52
N ALA A 379 25.61 2.26 -6.83
CA ALA A 379 26.21 0.97 -6.52
C ALA A 379 25.38 0.22 -5.47
N GLU A 380 24.94 0.88 -4.40
CA GLU A 380 24.01 0.34 -3.40
C GLU A 380 22.69 -0.11 -4.06
N TYR A 381 22.17 0.71 -4.98
CA TYR A 381 20.97 0.34 -5.73
C TYR A 381 21.19 -0.89 -6.61
N LEU A 382 22.33 -0.98 -7.31
CA LEU A 382 22.65 -2.16 -8.13
C LEU A 382 22.85 -3.41 -7.27
N GLU A 383 23.48 -3.30 -6.11
CA GLU A 383 23.61 -4.40 -5.16
C GLU A 383 22.24 -4.96 -4.76
N TRP A 384 21.30 -4.09 -4.39
CA TRP A 384 19.93 -4.50 -4.09
C TRP A 384 19.22 -5.13 -5.30
N LEU A 385 19.35 -4.53 -6.49
CA LEU A 385 18.69 -4.98 -7.70
C LEU A 385 19.16 -6.36 -8.15
N THR A 386 20.46 -6.61 -8.01
CA THR A 386 21.15 -7.84 -8.43
C THR A 386 21.38 -8.81 -7.28
N SER A 387 20.82 -8.55 -6.09
CA SER A 387 20.98 -9.40 -4.90
C SER A 387 20.86 -10.87 -5.27
N PRO A 388 21.84 -11.69 -4.91
CA PRO A 388 21.89 -13.08 -5.32
C PRO A 388 20.69 -13.84 -4.78
N LEU A 389 20.14 -14.71 -5.65
CA LEU A 389 19.07 -15.64 -5.25
C LEU A 389 19.65 -16.89 -4.54
N GLU A 390 20.96 -17.07 -4.63
CA GLU A 390 21.65 -18.21 -4.02
C GLU A 390 21.89 -17.94 -2.52
N ARG A 391 21.51 -18.90 -1.70
CA ARG A 391 21.56 -18.85 -0.24
C ARG A 391 22.89 -18.38 0.34
N ASP A 392 24.01 -18.98 -0.08
CA ASP A 392 25.32 -18.70 0.55
C ASP A 392 25.79 -17.28 0.25
N ALA A 393 25.57 -16.81 -0.97
CA ALA A 393 25.86 -15.43 -1.36
C ALA A 393 24.95 -14.45 -0.59
N TYR A 394 23.66 -14.76 -0.43
CA TYR A 394 22.71 -13.93 0.33
C TYR A 394 23.08 -13.89 1.81
N ASN A 395 23.38 -15.03 2.43
CA ASN A 395 23.80 -15.10 3.85
C ASN A 395 25.12 -14.34 4.11
N ALA A 396 26.02 -14.27 3.12
CA ALA A 396 27.24 -13.47 3.23
C ALA A 396 26.94 -11.96 3.25
N ILE A 397 25.96 -11.50 2.45
CA ILE A 397 25.50 -10.09 2.45
C ILE A 397 24.84 -9.76 3.78
N LEU A 398 23.95 -10.62 4.30
CA LEU A 398 23.25 -10.40 5.58
C LEU A 398 24.18 -10.21 6.77
N LYS A 399 25.31 -10.94 6.82
CA LYS A 399 26.29 -10.83 7.91
C LYS A 399 26.97 -9.46 8.02
N ASN A 400 26.98 -8.69 6.94
CA ASN A 400 27.65 -7.37 6.88
C ASN A 400 26.69 -6.20 7.13
N GLY A 401 25.39 -6.45 7.29
CA GLY A 401 24.38 -5.43 7.49
C GLY A 401 24.47 -4.75 8.87
N ASN A 402 24.45 -3.43 8.92
CA ASN A 402 24.33 -2.68 10.17
C ASN A 402 22.83 -2.53 10.53
N ILE A 403 22.32 -3.48 11.30
CA ILE A 403 20.90 -3.54 11.66
C ILE A 403 20.64 -2.63 12.86
N PRO A 404 19.71 -1.66 12.77
CA PRO A 404 19.34 -0.81 13.90
C PRO A 404 18.62 -1.57 15.01
N GLN A 405 18.71 -1.07 16.25
CA GLN A 405 17.88 -1.55 17.35
C GLN A 405 16.40 -1.30 17.06
N GLY A 406 15.51 -2.18 17.52
CA GLY A 406 14.09 -2.08 17.25
C GLY A 406 13.70 -2.48 15.82
N SER A 407 14.50 -3.35 15.18
CA SER A 407 14.26 -3.81 13.81
C SER A 407 14.10 -5.32 13.71
N PHE A 408 13.12 -5.74 12.91
CA PHE A 408 13.06 -7.10 12.40
C PHE A 408 13.98 -7.25 11.20
N TYR A 409 14.70 -8.35 11.14
CA TYR A 409 15.62 -8.63 10.04
C TYR A 409 15.60 -10.10 9.63
N LEU A 410 15.93 -10.34 8.37
CA LEU A 410 16.22 -11.68 7.87
C LEU A 410 17.60 -12.10 8.38
N GLU A 411 17.62 -13.06 9.30
CA GLU A 411 18.83 -13.52 9.96
C GLU A 411 19.62 -14.51 9.10
N ALA A 412 18.89 -15.45 8.48
CA ALA A 412 19.49 -16.47 7.62
C ALA A 412 18.48 -17.09 6.65
N ILE A 413 19.01 -17.67 5.59
CA ILE A 413 18.29 -18.65 4.75
C ILE A 413 18.96 -20.00 4.99
N ARG A 414 18.19 -20.98 5.51
CA ARG A 414 18.66 -22.32 5.84
C ARG A 414 18.94 -23.17 4.59
N ASP A 415 19.54 -24.34 4.79
CA ASP A 415 19.87 -25.31 3.72
C ASP A 415 18.63 -25.81 2.96
N ASP A 416 17.50 -25.90 3.65
CA ASP A 416 16.20 -26.28 3.07
C ASP A 416 15.46 -25.10 2.41
N GLY A 417 16.05 -23.89 2.40
CA GLY A 417 15.47 -22.67 1.83
C GLY A 417 14.56 -21.90 2.79
N TYR A 418 14.33 -22.40 4.01
CA TYR A 418 13.50 -21.72 5.00
C TYR A 418 14.16 -20.43 5.48
N ARG A 419 13.39 -19.34 5.61
CA ARG A 419 13.86 -18.05 6.10
C ARG A 419 13.71 -17.93 7.61
N GLU A 420 14.78 -17.55 8.28
CA GLU A 420 14.82 -17.28 9.72
C GLU A 420 14.87 -15.78 9.96
N TYR A 421 14.06 -15.32 10.91
CA TYR A 421 13.92 -13.90 11.22
C TYR A 421 14.20 -13.66 12.70
N ALA A 422 14.84 -12.54 13.01
CA ALA A 422 15.12 -12.12 14.36
C ALA A 422 14.71 -10.68 14.63
N TRP A 423 14.71 -10.31 15.90
CA TRP A 423 14.48 -8.98 16.43
C TRP A 423 15.74 -8.49 17.13
N LYS A 424 16.13 -7.25 16.91
CA LYS A 424 17.34 -6.67 17.50
C LYS A 424 17.00 -5.63 18.55
#